data_91e9c6e5d2bf5f27d6b37406eaa7421a
#
_entry.id   91e9c6e5d2bf5f27d6b37406eaa7421a
#
_cell.length_a   1.000
_cell.length_b   1.000
_cell.length_c   1.000
_cell.angle_alpha   90.00
_cell.angle_beta   90.00
_cell.angle_gamma   90.00
#
_symmetry.space_group_name_H-M   'P 1'
#
loop_
_entity.id
_entity.type
_entity.pdbx_description
1 polymer ?
#
loop_
_entity_poly.entity_id
_entity_poly.type
_entity_poly.pdbx_seq_one_letter_code
_entity_poly.pdbx_strand_id
1 'polypeptide(L)'
;SANQNMATPINYIVGPNDVLKLVIYGVQEFSSDLNVSKEGRVQIDNVGQVKVAGLTIEAATDLIKNQLARTAYPSIRSGETKIALTVGDIRTVQVTVIGALKSGKYNVSSLSNVLSVIAEAGGPNEIGSYRNIELIRDNKVFKKIDLYAFMKNGDQSNMVAVKDNDVIRIPA
;
A
#
# COMPACT_ATOMS: atom_id res chain seq x y z
N SER A 1 -8.57 -2.25 -12.83
CA SER A 1 -8.76 -1.26 -11.78
C SER A 1 -7.82 -0.07 -12.01
N ALA A 2 -8.16 1.08 -11.42
CA ALA A 2 -7.34 2.30 -11.55
C ALA A 2 -5.90 2.15 -11.05
N ASN A 3 -5.62 1.11 -10.26
CA ASN A 3 -4.32 0.88 -9.63
C ASN A 3 -3.39 0.00 -10.46
N GLN A 4 -3.86 -0.61 -11.55
CA GLN A 4 -3.07 -1.60 -12.30
C GLN A 4 -1.82 -1.03 -12.96
N ASN A 5 -1.82 0.26 -13.30
CA ASN A 5 -0.71 0.92 -13.97
C ASN A 5 0.08 1.86 -13.07
N MET A 6 -0.16 1.78 -11.77
CA MET A 6 0.52 2.63 -10.81
C MET A 6 1.95 2.14 -10.58
N ALA A 7 2.93 3.04 -10.70
CA ALA A 7 4.31 2.72 -10.33
C ALA A 7 4.39 2.40 -8.83
N THR A 8 5.26 1.46 -8.46
CA THR A 8 5.46 1.12 -7.06
C THR A 8 6.07 2.32 -6.32
N PRO A 9 5.41 2.85 -5.29
CA PRO A 9 5.99 3.93 -4.50
C PRO A 9 7.27 3.49 -3.79
N ILE A 10 8.20 4.41 -3.66
CA ILE A 10 9.42 4.20 -2.85
C ILE A 10 9.00 3.94 -1.40
N ASN A 11 9.67 2.99 -0.75
CA ASN A 11 9.36 2.56 0.63
C ASN A 11 7.97 1.96 0.82
N TYR A 12 7.35 1.48 -0.26
CA TYR A 12 6.09 0.75 -0.14
C TYR A 12 6.28 -0.44 0.80
N ILE A 13 5.40 -0.56 1.81
CA ILE A 13 5.44 -1.69 2.75
C ILE A 13 4.57 -2.82 2.19
N VAL A 14 5.21 -3.96 1.94
CA VAL A 14 4.53 -5.15 1.44
C VAL A 14 3.57 -5.68 2.51
N GLY A 15 2.39 -6.08 2.10
CA GLY A 15 1.39 -6.64 3.00
C GLY A 15 0.71 -7.89 2.43
N PRO A 16 -0.02 -8.62 3.30
CA PRO A 16 -0.80 -9.77 2.85
C PRO A 16 -1.75 -9.41 1.71
N ASN A 17 -1.94 -10.35 0.80
CA ASN A 17 -2.76 -10.22 -0.40
C ASN A 17 -2.21 -9.30 -1.48
N ASP A 18 -1.06 -8.67 -1.28
CA ASP A 18 -0.36 -8.01 -2.38
C ASP A 18 0.07 -9.04 -3.42
N VAL A 19 0.08 -8.63 -4.68
CA VAL A 19 0.67 -9.41 -5.77
C VAL A 19 1.94 -8.70 -6.19
N LEU A 20 3.07 -9.40 -6.07
CA LEU A 20 4.38 -8.88 -6.46
C LEU A 20 4.75 -9.48 -7.81
N LYS A 21 5.26 -8.67 -8.70
CA LYS A 21 5.80 -9.15 -9.98
C LYS A 21 7.31 -9.25 -9.87
N LEU A 22 7.82 -10.47 -9.99
CA LEU A 22 9.25 -10.76 -10.03
C LEU A 22 9.69 -10.95 -11.47
N VAL A 23 10.66 -10.19 -11.91
CA VAL A 23 11.29 -10.35 -13.21
C VAL A 23 12.75 -10.70 -12.98
N ILE A 24 13.17 -11.81 -13.58
CA ILE A 24 14.56 -12.27 -13.61
C ILE A 24 15.05 -12.10 -15.04
N TYR A 25 16.10 -11.33 -15.24
CA TYR A 25 16.57 -10.98 -16.58
C TYR A 25 18.10 -10.97 -16.66
N GLY A 26 18.60 -10.84 -17.86
CA GLY A 26 20.00 -10.89 -18.19
C GLY A 26 20.19 -11.83 -19.37
N VAL A 27 20.69 -13.05 -19.12
CA VAL A 27 20.85 -14.06 -20.18
C VAL A 27 19.49 -14.57 -20.68
N GLN A 28 18.56 -14.76 -19.77
CA GLN A 28 17.17 -15.13 -20.05
C GLN A 28 16.24 -14.21 -19.30
N GLU A 29 15.05 -14.01 -19.84
CA GLU A 29 14.02 -13.24 -19.17
C GLU A 29 12.91 -14.18 -18.70
N PHE A 30 12.56 -14.08 -17.44
CA PHE A 30 11.51 -14.86 -16.80
C PHE A 30 10.70 -13.96 -15.88
N SER A 31 9.39 -14.06 -15.93
CA SER A 31 8.48 -13.26 -15.14
C SER A 31 7.54 -14.15 -14.34
N SER A 32 7.30 -13.82 -13.09
CA SER A 32 6.43 -14.58 -12.20
C SER A 32 5.66 -13.63 -11.30
N ASP A 33 4.38 -13.96 -11.08
CA ASP A 33 3.56 -13.28 -10.10
C ASP A 33 3.64 -14.02 -8.76
N LEU A 34 3.95 -13.27 -7.71
CA LEU A 34 4.09 -13.79 -6.36
C LEU A 34 2.95 -13.25 -5.50
N ASN A 35 2.06 -14.13 -5.07
CA ASN A 35 0.96 -13.76 -4.18
C ASN A 35 1.46 -13.80 -2.73
N VAL A 36 1.32 -12.68 -2.03
CA VAL A 36 1.67 -12.62 -0.61
C VAL A 36 0.53 -13.24 0.19
N SER A 37 0.83 -14.33 0.89
CA SER A 37 -0.16 -15.07 1.69
C SER A 37 -0.62 -14.26 2.91
N LYS A 38 -1.65 -14.77 3.60
CA LYS A 38 -2.12 -14.18 4.86
C LYS A 38 -1.01 -14.15 5.91
N GLU A 39 -0.10 -15.11 5.87
CA GLU A 39 1.05 -15.19 6.77
C GLU A 39 2.21 -14.29 6.34
N GLY A 40 2.06 -13.59 5.21
CA GLY A 40 3.05 -12.64 4.73
C GLY A 40 4.17 -13.25 3.90
N ARG A 41 3.96 -14.44 3.33
CA ARG A 41 4.99 -15.19 2.58
C ARG A 41 4.65 -15.27 1.11
N VAL A 42 5.70 -15.32 0.29
CA VAL A 42 5.60 -15.65 -1.12
C VAL A 42 6.25 -17.00 -1.37
N GLN A 43 5.71 -17.77 -2.33
CA GLN A 43 6.29 -19.03 -2.79
C GLN A 43 7.03 -18.77 -4.08
N ILE A 44 8.32 -19.08 -4.10
CA ILE A 44 9.17 -18.93 -5.30
C ILE A 44 9.63 -20.32 -5.74
N ASP A 45 9.37 -20.66 -6.99
CA ASP A 45 9.73 -21.96 -7.56
C ASP A 45 11.23 -22.23 -7.41
N ASN A 46 11.57 -23.43 -6.97
CA ASN A 46 12.93 -23.90 -6.73
C ASN A 46 13.69 -23.15 -5.62
N VAL A 47 13.02 -22.30 -4.87
CA VAL A 47 13.61 -21.54 -3.77
C VAL A 47 12.89 -21.82 -2.45
N GLY A 48 11.56 -21.84 -2.48
CA GLY A 48 10.73 -22.05 -1.31
C GLY A 48 10.00 -20.78 -0.88
N GLN A 49 9.61 -20.74 0.38
CA GLN A 49 8.85 -19.62 0.95
C GLN A 49 9.78 -18.55 1.49
N VAL A 50 9.42 -17.30 1.24
CA VAL A 50 10.15 -16.12 1.72
C VAL A 50 9.16 -15.18 2.41
N LYS A 51 9.47 -14.77 3.63
CA LYS A 51 8.64 -13.82 4.36
C LYS A 51 8.95 -12.39 3.90
N VAL A 52 7.95 -11.70 3.35
CA VAL A 52 8.12 -10.36 2.77
C VAL A 52 7.19 -9.32 3.38
N ALA A 53 6.08 -9.72 4.00
CA ALA A 53 5.16 -8.76 4.61
C ALA A 53 5.84 -7.98 5.74
N GLY A 54 5.57 -6.68 5.80
CA GLY A 54 6.20 -5.77 6.75
C GLY A 54 7.53 -5.19 6.29
N LEU A 55 8.11 -5.72 5.21
CA LEU A 55 9.32 -5.15 4.61
C LEU A 55 8.95 -4.06 3.60
N THR A 56 9.84 -3.10 3.41
CA THR A 56 9.75 -2.22 2.25
C THR A 56 9.96 -3.02 0.98
N ILE A 57 9.47 -2.53 -0.15
CA ILE A 57 9.67 -3.22 -1.43
C ILE A 57 11.17 -3.36 -1.74
N GLU A 58 11.97 -2.38 -1.34
CA GLU A 58 13.43 -2.42 -1.53
C GLU A 58 14.06 -3.53 -0.68
N ALA A 59 13.67 -3.65 0.59
CA ALA A 59 14.17 -4.70 1.48
C ALA A 59 13.70 -6.08 1.02
N ALA A 60 12.47 -6.20 0.55
CA ALA A 60 11.95 -7.44 -0.01
C ALA A 60 12.72 -7.84 -1.27
N THR A 61 13.06 -6.88 -2.12
CA THR A 61 13.87 -7.11 -3.31
C THR A 61 15.23 -7.69 -2.95
N ASP A 62 15.92 -7.08 -1.97
CA ASP A 62 17.24 -7.56 -1.53
C ASP A 62 17.16 -8.95 -0.92
N LEU A 63 16.13 -9.22 -0.13
CA LEU A 63 15.93 -10.54 0.48
C LEU A 63 15.73 -11.62 -0.59
N ILE A 64 14.85 -11.38 -1.55
CA ILE A 64 14.58 -12.32 -2.65
C ILE A 64 15.82 -12.50 -3.51
N LYS A 65 16.51 -11.41 -3.83
CA LYS A 65 17.77 -11.44 -4.60
C LYS A 65 18.80 -12.36 -3.92
N ASN A 66 18.99 -12.21 -2.62
CA ASN A 66 19.94 -13.03 -1.89
C ASN A 66 19.53 -14.50 -1.84
N GLN A 67 18.25 -14.79 -1.69
CA GLN A 67 17.74 -16.15 -1.71
C GLN A 67 17.95 -16.82 -3.10
N LEU A 68 17.65 -16.10 -4.16
CA LEU A 68 17.84 -16.58 -5.53
C LEU A 68 19.33 -16.83 -5.81
N ALA A 69 20.21 -15.95 -5.38
CA ALA A 69 21.65 -16.07 -5.59
C ALA A 69 22.24 -17.31 -4.89
N ARG A 70 21.67 -17.72 -3.77
CA ARG A 70 22.12 -18.88 -3.01
C ARG A 70 21.53 -20.20 -3.52
N THR A 71 20.52 -20.15 -4.36
CA THR A 71 19.77 -21.33 -4.80
C THR A 71 19.82 -21.48 -6.32
N ALA A 72 18.79 -21.02 -7.03
CA ALA A 72 18.59 -21.28 -8.43
C ALA A 72 19.42 -20.39 -9.39
N TYR A 73 19.88 -19.23 -8.92
CA TYR A 73 20.51 -18.21 -9.78
C TYR A 73 21.82 -17.66 -9.20
N PRO A 74 22.88 -18.52 -9.11
CA PRO A 74 24.19 -18.05 -8.62
C PRO A 74 24.78 -16.92 -9.46
N SER A 75 24.40 -16.82 -10.73
CA SER A 75 24.83 -15.79 -11.67
C SER A 75 24.39 -14.37 -11.28
N ILE A 76 23.51 -14.22 -10.29
CA ILE A 76 23.18 -12.91 -9.72
C ILE A 76 24.41 -12.27 -9.09
N ARG A 77 25.29 -13.08 -8.48
CA ARG A 77 26.50 -12.56 -7.81
C ARG A 77 27.48 -11.90 -8.78
N SER A 78 27.57 -12.42 -10.01
CA SER A 78 28.44 -11.84 -11.06
C SER A 78 27.80 -10.68 -11.81
N GLY A 79 26.50 -10.45 -11.59
CA GLY A 79 25.76 -9.44 -12.33
C GLY A 79 25.26 -9.88 -13.70
N GLU A 80 25.50 -11.14 -14.09
CA GLU A 80 24.97 -11.68 -15.34
C GLU A 80 23.45 -11.80 -15.29
N THR A 81 22.92 -12.10 -14.11
CA THR A 81 21.48 -12.17 -13.86
C THR A 81 21.09 -11.07 -12.91
N LYS A 82 20.01 -10.39 -13.22
CA LYS A 82 19.45 -9.29 -12.42
C LYS A 82 17.99 -9.57 -12.13
N ILE A 83 17.47 -8.94 -11.09
CA ILE A 83 16.05 -9.03 -10.76
C ILE A 83 15.43 -7.64 -10.62
N ALA A 84 14.14 -7.59 -10.85
CA ALA A 84 13.29 -6.46 -10.50
C ALA A 84 12.05 -7.00 -9.78
N LEU A 85 11.64 -6.32 -8.71
CA LEU A 85 10.44 -6.65 -7.95
C LEU A 85 9.56 -5.41 -7.90
N THR A 86 8.34 -5.55 -8.37
CA THR A 86 7.36 -4.46 -8.36
C THR A 86 6.04 -4.95 -7.79
N VAL A 87 5.20 -4.03 -7.33
CA VAL A 87 3.85 -4.39 -6.91
C VAL A 87 2.98 -4.47 -8.16
N GLY A 88 2.53 -5.67 -8.47
CA GLY A 88 1.68 -5.92 -9.65
C GLY A 88 0.25 -5.50 -9.41
N ASP A 89 -0.26 -5.75 -8.22
CA ASP A 89 -1.62 -5.38 -7.84
C ASP A 89 -1.61 -4.94 -6.38
N ILE A 90 -2.04 -3.70 -6.15
CA ILE A 90 -2.05 -3.11 -4.82
C ILE A 90 -3.36 -3.48 -4.14
N ARG A 91 -3.26 -3.98 -2.92
CA ARG A 91 -4.43 -4.37 -2.14
C ARG A 91 -5.35 -3.17 -1.91
N THR A 92 -6.64 -3.45 -1.78
CA THR A 92 -7.64 -2.46 -1.39
C THR A 92 -8.01 -2.63 0.07
N VAL A 93 -8.49 -1.55 0.66
CA VAL A 93 -8.99 -1.54 2.03
C VAL A 93 -10.39 -0.93 2.03
N GLN A 94 -11.22 -1.32 2.99
CA GLN A 94 -12.55 -0.75 3.16
C GLN A 94 -12.50 0.32 4.24
N VAL A 95 -13.00 1.51 3.91
CA VAL A 95 -13.06 2.65 4.82
C VAL A 95 -14.49 3.17 4.86
N THR A 96 -14.99 3.45 6.05
CA THR A 96 -16.31 4.08 6.23
C THR A 96 -16.14 5.57 6.43
N VAL A 97 -16.92 6.36 5.70
CA VAL A 97 -16.89 7.83 5.81
C VAL A 97 -18.25 8.30 6.34
N ILE A 98 -18.22 9.11 7.40
CA ILE A 98 -19.40 9.68 8.03
C ILE A 98 -19.28 11.21 8.01
N GLY A 99 -20.35 11.90 7.62
CA GLY A 99 -20.36 13.35 7.58
C GLY A 99 -19.86 13.97 6.27
N ALA A 100 -19.55 13.15 5.28
CA ALA A 100 -19.23 13.61 3.94
C ALA A 100 -20.51 13.82 3.12
N LEU A 101 -20.38 14.45 1.97
CA LEU A 101 -21.49 14.64 1.04
C LEU A 101 -22.09 13.27 0.63
N LYS A 102 -21.23 12.30 0.40
CA LYS A 102 -21.61 10.91 0.08
C LYS A 102 -21.06 9.98 1.14
N SER A 103 -21.68 9.98 2.31
CA SER A 103 -21.28 9.08 3.40
C SER A 103 -21.54 7.62 3.02
N GLY A 104 -20.72 6.72 3.49
CA GLY A 104 -20.85 5.30 3.22
C GLY A 104 -19.53 4.55 3.32
N LYS A 105 -19.53 3.34 2.79
CA LYS A 105 -18.34 2.47 2.75
C LYS A 105 -17.66 2.60 1.39
N TYR A 106 -16.35 2.71 1.42
CA TYR A 106 -15.52 2.87 0.23
C TYR A 106 -14.44 1.82 0.19
N ASN A 107 -14.26 1.20 -0.97
CA ASN A 107 -13.10 0.36 -1.24
C ASN A 107 -12.05 1.22 -1.93
N VAL A 108 -10.94 1.45 -1.27
CA VAL A 108 -9.89 2.34 -1.75
C VAL A 108 -8.55 1.62 -1.75
N SER A 109 -7.60 2.13 -2.51
CA SER A 109 -6.22 1.63 -2.46
C SER A 109 -5.67 1.74 -1.03
N SER A 110 -4.91 0.74 -0.59
CA SER A 110 -4.18 0.80 0.68
C SER A 110 -3.18 1.95 0.75
N LEU A 111 -2.86 2.56 -0.39
CA LEU A 111 -2.00 3.75 -0.49
C LEU A 111 -2.76 5.06 -0.26
N SER A 112 -4.09 5.01 -0.23
CA SER A 112 -4.91 6.21 -0.05
C SER A 112 -4.69 6.81 1.34
N ASN A 113 -4.73 8.12 1.40
CA ASN A 113 -4.73 8.86 2.66
C ASN A 113 -6.14 9.40 2.97
N VAL A 114 -6.29 9.98 4.16
CA VAL A 114 -7.58 10.49 4.60
C VAL A 114 -8.12 11.56 3.64
N LEU A 115 -7.26 12.44 3.15
CA LEU A 115 -7.68 13.50 2.24
C LEU A 115 -8.25 12.93 0.93
N SER A 116 -7.56 11.96 0.32
CA SER A 116 -8.02 11.36 -0.93
C SER A 116 -9.34 10.62 -0.77
N VAL A 117 -9.55 9.98 0.37
CA VAL A 117 -10.82 9.28 0.66
C VAL A 117 -11.97 10.28 0.84
N ILE A 118 -11.74 11.37 1.57
CA ILE A 118 -12.77 12.41 1.73
C ILE A 118 -13.12 13.04 0.39
N ALA A 119 -12.12 13.30 -0.45
CA ALA A 119 -12.36 13.85 -1.80
C ALA A 119 -13.22 12.89 -2.65
N GLU A 120 -12.95 11.59 -2.57
CA GLU A 120 -13.76 10.58 -3.27
C GLU A 120 -15.20 10.56 -2.75
N ALA A 121 -15.41 10.82 -1.47
CA ALA A 121 -16.73 10.91 -0.86
C ALA A 121 -17.43 12.26 -1.10
N GLY A 122 -16.86 13.13 -1.93
CA GLY A 122 -17.47 14.41 -2.31
C GLY A 122 -17.16 15.58 -1.38
N GLY A 123 -16.23 15.39 -0.46
CA GLY A 123 -15.88 16.38 0.56
C GLY A 123 -16.85 16.38 1.75
N PRO A 124 -16.63 17.24 2.75
CA PRO A 124 -17.56 17.42 3.87
C PRO A 124 -18.94 17.86 3.39
N ASN A 125 -19.98 17.46 4.09
CA ASN A 125 -21.32 18.02 3.82
C ASN A 125 -21.38 19.50 4.25
N GLU A 126 -22.52 20.16 4.00
CA GLU A 126 -22.67 21.61 4.23
C GLU A 126 -22.40 22.03 5.66
N ILE A 127 -22.63 21.16 6.63
CA ILE A 127 -22.41 21.46 8.04
C ILE A 127 -21.16 20.79 8.60
N GLY A 128 -20.41 20.10 7.76
CA GLY A 128 -19.22 19.38 8.18
C GLY A 128 -18.06 20.33 8.50
N SER A 129 -17.27 19.94 9.50
CA SER A 129 -16.10 20.71 9.91
C SER A 129 -14.83 20.16 9.27
N TYR A 130 -14.10 21.02 8.56
CA TYR A 130 -12.79 20.69 8.01
C TYR A 130 -11.69 20.56 9.09
N ARG A 131 -11.94 21.08 10.31
CA ARG A 131 -10.90 21.21 11.34
C ARG A 131 -10.85 20.06 12.34
N ASN A 132 -11.96 19.33 12.50
CA ASN A 132 -12.08 18.33 13.55
C ASN A 132 -12.38 16.94 12.99
N ILE A 133 -11.76 16.61 11.87
CA ILE A 133 -11.92 15.30 11.26
C ILE A 133 -11.22 14.27 12.14
N GLU A 134 -11.90 13.16 12.40
CA GLU A 134 -11.36 12.08 13.20
C GLU A 134 -11.13 10.84 12.34
N LEU A 135 -9.93 10.29 12.41
CA LEU A 135 -9.64 8.96 11.90
C LEU A 135 -9.75 7.99 13.07
N ILE A 136 -10.75 7.10 12.99
CA ILE A 136 -11.06 6.14 14.04
C ILE A 136 -10.55 4.77 13.59
N ARG A 137 -9.73 4.16 14.43
CA ARG A 137 -9.12 2.85 14.18
C ARG A 137 -9.22 2.02 15.44
N ASP A 138 -9.68 0.78 15.30
CA ASP A 138 -9.88 -0.13 16.43
C ASP A 138 -10.77 0.50 17.52
N ASN A 139 -11.84 1.18 17.08
CA ASN A 139 -12.84 1.85 17.93
C ASN A 139 -12.29 2.99 18.79
N LYS A 140 -11.14 3.54 18.42
CA LYS A 140 -10.51 4.68 19.11
C LYS A 140 -10.14 5.77 18.11
N VAL A 141 -10.18 6.99 18.55
CA VAL A 141 -9.66 8.11 17.75
C VAL A 141 -8.14 7.93 17.65
N PHE A 142 -7.70 7.48 16.48
CA PHE A 142 -6.28 7.30 16.18
C PHE A 142 -5.59 8.63 15.90
N LYS A 143 -6.28 9.51 15.15
CA LYS A 143 -5.73 10.81 14.78
C LYS A 143 -6.85 11.81 14.54
N LYS A 144 -6.62 13.05 14.96
CA LYS A 144 -7.46 14.21 14.59
C LYS A 144 -6.76 14.95 13.46
N ILE A 145 -7.52 15.35 12.45
CA ILE A 145 -6.99 15.92 11.22
C ILE A 145 -7.65 17.25 10.95
N ASP A 146 -6.83 18.24 10.67
CA ASP A 146 -7.27 19.57 10.26
C ASP A 146 -6.96 19.73 8.76
N LEU A 147 -7.98 19.51 7.92
CA LEU A 147 -7.85 19.73 6.48
C LEU A 147 -7.68 21.20 6.13
N TYR A 148 -8.19 22.09 6.97
CA TYR A 148 -8.06 23.52 6.73
C TYR A 148 -6.59 23.94 6.79
N ALA A 149 -5.82 23.40 7.73
CA ALA A 149 -4.39 23.66 7.81
C ALA A 149 -3.67 23.18 6.54
N PHE A 150 -4.04 22.02 6.00
CA PHE A 150 -3.51 21.54 4.72
C PHE A 150 -3.87 22.48 3.58
N MET A 151 -5.15 22.86 3.45
CA MET A 151 -5.62 23.70 2.35
C MET A 151 -5.02 25.10 2.38
N LYS A 152 -4.83 25.65 3.58
CA LYS A 152 -4.31 27.01 3.75
C LYS A 152 -2.79 27.09 3.67
N ASN A 153 -2.07 26.15 4.26
CA ASN A 153 -0.63 26.21 4.45
C ASN A 153 0.14 25.08 3.76
N GLY A 154 -0.55 24.15 3.10
CA GLY A 154 0.08 22.98 2.54
C GLY A 154 0.63 22.00 3.58
N ASP A 155 0.18 22.08 4.82
CA ASP A 155 0.65 21.23 5.92
C ASP A 155 0.17 19.79 5.73
N GLN A 156 1.09 18.86 5.48
CA GLN A 156 0.81 17.44 5.28
C GLN A 156 1.14 16.59 6.50
N SER A 157 1.50 17.20 7.63
CA SER A 157 1.97 16.46 8.81
C SER A 157 0.95 15.46 9.35
N ASN A 158 -0.34 15.70 9.12
CA ASN A 158 -1.44 14.84 9.58
C ASN A 158 -2.03 13.97 8.47
N MET A 159 -1.41 13.94 7.28
CA MET A 159 -1.87 13.08 6.19
C MET A 159 -1.36 11.67 6.40
N VAL A 160 -2.20 10.82 6.98
CA VAL A 160 -1.86 9.42 7.23
C VAL A 160 -2.59 8.52 6.26
N ALA A 161 -1.95 7.38 5.94
CA ALA A 161 -2.56 6.34 5.13
C ALA A 161 -3.72 5.69 5.88
N VAL A 162 -4.77 5.34 5.15
CA VAL A 162 -5.88 4.59 5.72
C VAL A 162 -5.54 3.11 5.80
N LYS A 163 -6.18 2.42 6.72
CA LYS A 163 -6.11 0.97 6.88
C LYS A 163 -7.49 0.36 6.81
N ASP A 164 -7.52 -0.94 6.58
CA ASP A 164 -8.79 -1.66 6.50
C ASP A 164 -9.62 -1.47 7.77
N ASN A 165 -10.91 -1.25 7.57
CA ASN A 165 -11.90 -0.98 8.62
C ASN A 165 -11.75 0.36 9.35
N ASP A 166 -10.92 1.27 8.85
CA ASP A 166 -10.88 2.63 9.37
C ASP A 166 -12.22 3.33 9.16
N VAL A 167 -12.53 4.24 10.07
CA VAL A 167 -13.68 5.15 9.97
C VAL A 167 -13.17 6.58 9.95
N ILE A 168 -13.60 7.34 8.96
CA ILE A 168 -13.33 8.77 8.88
C ILE A 168 -14.62 9.47 9.26
N ARG A 169 -14.60 10.23 10.35
CA ARG A 169 -15.74 10.98 10.84
C ARG A 169 -15.51 12.48 10.69
N ILE A 170 -16.40 13.12 9.96
CA ILE A 170 -16.40 14.55 9.79
C ILE A 170 -17.52 15.11 10.66
N PRO A 171 -17.22 15.70 11.81
CA PRO A 171 -18.26 16.20 12.70
C PRO A 171 -18.92 17.45 12.14
N ALA A 172 -20.13 17.67 12.59
CA ALA A 172 -20.88 18.88 12.27
C ALA A 172 -20.25 20.13 12.90
#